data_e6e28cd01c78e034dea98ad37a4c705b
#
_entry.id   e6e28cd01c78e034dea98ad37a4c705b
#
_cell.length_a   1.000
_cell.length_b   1.000
_cell.length_c   1.000
_cell.angle_alpha   90.00
_cell.angle_beta   90.00
_cell.angle_gamma   90.00
#
_symmetry.space_group_name_H-M   'P 1'
#
loop_
_entity.id
_entity.type
_entity.pdbx_description
1 polymer ?
#
loop_
_entity_poly.entity_id
_entity_poly.type
_entity_poly.pdbx_seq_one_letter_code
_entity_poly.pdbx_strand_id
1 'polypeptide(L)'
;SLLVRDIGNGRGPIPVDRLSSAVFMASPNRGVPGVEQLGGAPGYTEGAFGALPGGYGEATDRVVDICRRGDIVCDTPHATSTVAKQLAKTAILTSHTNLAAALTSINSLSPADKLVAAPALITGFPIHIDYVAVNGTGLSANYIRSHLA
;
A
#
# COMPACT_ATOMS: atom_id res chain seq x y z
N SER A 1 -8.01 4.92 -0.06
CA SER A 1 -7.30 5.96 0.72
C SER A 1 -7.76 7.38 0.36
N LEU A 2 -7.98 7.71 -0.92
CA LEU A 2 -8.36 9.07 -1.35
C LEU A 2 -9.67 9.57 -0.73
N LEU A 3 -10.70 8.74 -0.69
CA LEU A 3 -11.99 9.10 -0.07
C LEU A 3 -11.82 9.47 1.41
N VAL A 4 -11.06 8.67 2.18
CA VAL A 4 -10.82 8.93 3.61
C VAL A 4 -10.00 10.20 3.80
N ARG A 5 -9.01 10.47 2.93
CA ARG A 5 -8.28 11.75 2.90
C ARG A 5 -9.25 12.92 2.72
N ASP A 6 -10.15 12.82 1.77
CA ASP A 6 -11.09 13.91 1.46
C ASP A 6 -12.10 14.12 2.59
N ILE A 7 -12.58 13.05 3.23
CA ILE A 7 -13.42 13.13 4.44
C ILE A 7 -12.66 13.83 5.57
N GLY A 8 -11.44 13.36 5.89
CA GLY A 8 -10.67 13.92 7.01
C GLY A 8 -10.17 15.35 6.78
N ASN A 9 -10.13 15.81 5.53
CA ASN A 9 -9.81 17.20 5.17
C ASN A 9 -11.05 18.06 4.85
N GLY A 10 -12.24 17.61 5.22
CA GLY A 10 -13.49 18.37 5.07
C GLY A 10 -13.99 18.49 3.63
N ARG A 11 -13.51 17.67 2.71
CA ARG A 11 -13.90 17.67 1.29
C ARG A 11 -14.65 16.41 0.87
N GLY A 12 -14.89 15.51 1.82
CA GLY A 12 -15.57 14.24 1.55
C GLY A 12 -17.09 14.37 1.47
N PRO A 13 -17.76 13.31 1.02
CA PRO A 13 -19.24 13.30 0.90
C PRO A 13 -19.94 13.17 2.25
N ILE A 14 -19.22 12.88 3.32
CA ILE A 14 -19.73 12.82 4.69
C ILE A 14 -18.79 13.60 5.63
N PRO A 15 -19.29 14.16 6.73
CA PRO A 15 -18.44 14.76 7.74
C PRO A 15 -17.60 13.70 8.48
N VAL A 16 -16.46 14.10 9.02
CA VAL A 16 -15.46 13.18 9.62
C VAL A 16 -16.01 12.44 10.85
N ASP A 17 -16.92 13.03 11.60
CA ASP A 17 -17.56 12.39 12.76
C ASP A 17 -18.43 11.18 12.40
N ARG A 18 -18.81 11.06 11.13
CA ARG A 18 -19.52 9.88 10.60
C ARG A 18 -18.60 8.75 10.14
N LEU A 19 -17.30 8.98 10.09
CA LEU A 19 -16.32 7.94 9.80
C LEU A 19 -15.91 7.25 11.11
N SER A 20 -16.36 6.03 11.35
CA SER A 20 -15.98 5.27 12.55
C SER A 20 -14.54 4.81 12.49
N SER A 21 -14.14 4.16 11.39
CA SER A 21 -12.77 3.69 11.14
C SER A 21 -12.54 3.41 9.67
N ALA A 22 -11.27 3.35 9.27
CA ALA A 22 -10.85 2.90 7.95
C ALA A 22 -9.62 2.01 8.07
N VAL A 23 -9.68 0.84 7.46
CA VAL A 23 -8.56 -0.12 7.42
C VAL A 23 -8.10 -0.26 5.98
N PHE A 24 -6.82 -0.03 5.75
CA PHE A 24 -6.20 -0.23 4.45
C PHE A 24 -5.27 -1.45 4.51
N MET A 25 -5.41 -2.36 3.57
CA MET A 25 -4.49 -3.48 3.37
C MET A 25 -3.61 -3.23 2.17
N ALA A 26 -2.31 -3.43 2.33
CA ALA A 26 -1.34 -3.26 1.26
C ALA A 26 -1.45 -1.91 0.54
N SER A 27 -1.69 -0.83 1.29
CA SER A 27 -1.91 0.50 0.72
C SER A 27 -0.67 1.00 -0.04
N PRO A 28 -0.80 1.37 -1.33
CA PRO A 28 0.29 2.00 -2.06
C PRO A 28 0.62 3.42 -1.54
N ASN A 29 -0.24 3.99 -0.71
CA ASN A 29 -0.06 5.30 -0.07
C ASN A 29 0.27 5.21 1.42
N ARG A 30 0.74 4.05 1.89
CA ARG A 30 1.17 3.86 3.27
C ARG A 30 2.31 4.82 3.64
N GLY A 31 2.41 5.19 4.91
CA GLY A 31 3.46 6.06 5.44
C GLY A 31 2.96 7.43 5.89
N VAL A 32 1.65 7.65 5.95
CA VAL A 32 1.09 8.88 6.52
C VAL A 32 1.41 8.94 8.01
N PRO A 33 2.05 10.02 8.50
CA PRO A 33 2.37 10.19 9.91
C PRO A 33 1.13 10.12 10.82
N GLY A 34 1.26 9.48 11.97
CA GLY A 34 0.18 9.35 12.96
C GLY A 34 -0.80 8.20 12.70
N VAL A 35 -0.72 7.53 11.56
CA VAL A 35 -1.53 6.35 11.25
C VAL A 35 -0.95 5.12 11.94
N GLU A 36 -1.83 4.31 12.56
CA GLU A 36 -1.43 3.02 13.13
C GLU A 36 -0.95 2.07 12.04
N GLN A 37 0.23 1.47 12.24
CA GLN A 37 0.89 0.57 11.29
C GLN A 37 0.93 -0.85 11.82
N LEU A 38 0.37 -1.81 11.09
CA LEU A 38 0.31 -3.22 11.45
C LEU A 38 0.88 -4.11 10.33
N GLY A 39 1.09 -5.39 10.64
CA GLY A 39 1.52 -6.39 9.64
C GLY A 39 3.03 -6.57 9.49
N GLY A 40 3.84 -5.85 10.29
CA GLY A 40 5.29 -6.06 10.40
C GLY A 40 6.15 -5.32 9.38
N ALA A 41 5.59 -4.53 8.49
CA ALA A 41 6.38 -3.62 7.65
C ALA A 41 6.99 -2.51 8.52
N PRO A 42 8.29 -2.16 8.32
CA PRO A 42 8.96 -1.16 9.13
C PRO A 42 8.30 0.23 9.00
N GLY A 43 8.24 0.98 10.10
CA GLY A 43 7.67 2.34 10.10
C GLY A 43 8.45 3.37 9.28
N TYR A 44 9.69 3.05 8.89
CA TYR A 44 10.53 3.91 8.03
C TYR A 44 10.35 3.62 6.53
N THR A 45 9.46 2.71 6.16
CA THR A 45 9.09 2.42 4.76
C THR A 45 7.74 3.01 4.44
N GLU A 46 7.46 3.19 3.17
CA GLU A 46 6.21 3.76 2.66
C GLU A 46 5.64 2.91 1.52
N GLY A 47 4.43 3.20 1.11
CA GLY A 47 3.85 2.57 -0.06
C GLY A 47 4.51 3.05 -1.37
N ALA A 48 4.32 2.31 -2.45
CA ALA A 48 4.92 2.56 -3.75
C ALA A 48 4.60 3.96 -4.32
N PHE A 49 3.50 4.56 -3.91
CA PHE A 49 3.13 5.93 -4.31
C PHE A 49 3.62 7.00 -3.32
N GLY A 50 4.26 6.57 -2.23
CA GLY A 50 4.63 7.42 -1.12
C GLY A 50 3.47 7.74 -0.19
N ALA A 51 3.77 8.37 0.95
CA ALA A 51 2.75 8.84 1.86
C ALA A 51 1.76 9.78 1.16
N LEU A 52 0.49 9.62 1.48
CA LEU A 52 -0.58 10.39 0.84
C LEU A 52 -0.42 11.89 1.12
N PRO A 53 -0.27 12.75 0.09
CA PRO A 53 -0.16 14.19 0.29
C PRO A 53 -1.38 14.75 1.03
N GLY A 54 -1.13 15.56 2.09
CA GLY A 54 -2.16 16.11 2.96
C GLY A 54 -2.69 15.12 4.02
N GLY A 55 -2.15 13.89 4.04
CA GLY A 55 -2.54 12.88 5.02
C GLY A 55 -4.02 12.60 5.09
N TYR A 56 -4.50 12.17 6.26
CA TYR A 56 -5.91 11.91 6.49
C TYR A 56 -6.60 13.00 7.34
N GLY A 57 -5.90 14.13 7.62
CA GLY A 57 -6.46 15.22 8.39
C GLY A 57 -7.05 14.76 9.72
N GLU A 58 -8.27 15.21 10.07
CA GLU A 58 -8.95 14.83 11.31
C GLU A 58 -9.36 13.35 11.39
N ALA A 59 -9.23 12.59 10.29
CA ALA A 59 -9.49 11.14 10.29
C ALA A 59 -8.25 10.29 10.60
N THR A 60 -7.09 10.89 10.86
CA THR A 60 -5.81 10.17 11.00
C THR A 60 -5.85 9.10 12.10
N ASP A 61 -6.42 9.40 13.24
CA ASP A 61 -6.56 8.52 14.40
C ASP A 61 -7.57 7.37 14.20
N ARG A 62 -8.35 7.42 13.12
CA ARG A 62 -9.33 6.42 12.72
C ARG A 62 -8.85 5.50 11.60
N VAL A 63 -7.60 5.71 11.17
CA VAL A 63 -7.02 4.96 10.05
C VAL A 63 -6.01 3.95 10.57
N VAL A 64 -6.06 2.75 10.02
CA VAL A 64 -5.08 1.68 10.23
C VAL A 64 -4.56 1.20 8.90
N ASP A 65 -3.24 1.16 8.73
CA ASP A 65 -2.56 0.57 7.59
C ASP A 65 -2.00 -0.81 7.95
N ILE A 66 -2.44 -1.85 7.26
CA ILE A 66 -1.92 -3.21 7.41
C ILE A 66 -1.01 -3.52 6.25
N CYS A 67 0.28 -3.73 6.54
CA CYS A 67 1.29 -4.02 5.53
C CYS A 67 2.23 -5.13 5.97
N ARG A 68 2.35 -6.19 5.17
CA ARG A 68 3.33 -7.24 5.40
C ARG A 68 4.71 -6.77 4.97
N ARG A 69 5.69 -7.13 5.79
CA ARG A 69 7.09 -6.85 5.45
C ARG A 69 7.47 -7.47 4.12
N GLY A 70 8.09 -6.69 3.25
CA GLY A 70 8.54 -7.10 1.92
C GLY A 70 7.47 -7.01 0.83
N ASP A 71 6.25 -6.58 1.15
CA ASP A 71 5.23 -6.32 0.13
C ASP A 71 5.64 -5.15 -0.76
N ILE A 72 5.78 -5.41 -2.07
CA ILE A 72 6.23 -4.40 -3.04
C ILE A 72 5.30 -3.19 -3.15
N VAL A 73 4.04 -3.32 -2.77
CA VAL A 73 3.03 -2.26 -2.92
C VAL A 73 3.04 -1.32 -1.72
N CYS A 74 3.15 -1.87 -0.50
CA CYS A 74 3.04 -1.07 0.71
C CYS A 74 4.32 -1.00 1.55
N ASP A 75 5.34 -1.79 1.27
CA ASP A 75 6.63 -1.80 1.98
C ASP A 75 7.80 -1.48 1.05
N THR A 76 7.76 -0.28 0.47
CA THR A 76 8.80 0.19 -0.44
C THR A 76 9.80 1.05 0.33
N PRO A 77 11.09 0.67 0.41
CA PRO A 77 12.10 1.47 1.09
C PRO A 77 12.24 2.87 0.49
N HIS A 78 12.40 3.89 1.33
CA HIS A 78 12.65 5.28 0.87
C HIS A 78 13.86 5.40 -0.04
N ALA A 79 14.90 4.59 0.19
CA ALA A 79 16.12 4.55 -0.60
C ALA A 79 15.98 3.77 -1.92
N THR A 80 14.80 3.22 -2.22
CA THR A 80 14.60 2.46 -3.45
C THR A 80 14.68 3.42 -4.64
N SER A 81 15.41 3.00 -5.66
CA SER A 81 15.61 3.81 -6.86
C SER A 81 14.28 4.27 -7.45
N THR A 82 14.27 5.46 -8.04
CA THR A 82 13.10 6.02 -8.75
C THR A 82 12.52 5.01 -9.74
N VAL A 83 13.36 4.17 -10.32
CA VAL A 83 12.98 3.11 -11.26
C VAL A 83 12.17 2.02 -10.58
N ALA A 84 12.57 1.52 -9.40
CA ALA A 84 11.81 0.51 -8.68
C ALA A 84 10.44 1.04 -8.23
N LYS A 85 10.36 2.30 -7.78
CA LYS A 85 9.09 2.97 -7.47
C LYS A 85 8.21 3.10 -8.71
N GLN A 86 8.78 3.49 -9.85
CA GLN A 86 8.05 3.62 -11.11
C GLN A 86 7.51 2.28 -11.59
N LEU A 87 8.28 1.20 -11.42
CA LEU A 87 7.85 -0.16 -11.75
C LEU A 87 6.70 -0.63 -10.86
N ALA A 88 6.83 -0.43 -9.55
CA ALA A 88 5.75 -0.76 -8.63
C ALA A 88 4.47 -0.01 -9.00
N LYS A 89 4.57 1.30 -9.31
CA LYS A 89 3.44 2.09 -9.82
C LYS A 89 2.84 1.51 -11.08
N THR A 90 3.67 1.19 -12.07
CA THR A 90 3.22 0.62 -13.33
C THR A 90 2.59 -0.75 -13.13
N ALA A 91 3.21 -1.62 -12.33
CA ALA A 91 2.67 -2.93 -12.00
C ALA A 91 1.31 -2.84 -11.29
N ILE A 92 1.16 -1.93 -10.32
CA ILE A 92 -0.11 -1.71 -9.61
C ILE A 92 -1.18 -1.20 -10.57
N LEU A 93 -0.87 -0.19 -11.38
CA LEU A 93 -1.84 0.41 -12.30
C LEU A 93 -2.25 -0.54 -13.44
N THR A 94 -1.34 -1.41 -13.88
CA THR A 94 -1.59 -2.33 -14.99
C THR A 94 -2.09 -3.70 -14.52
N SER A 95 -1.81 -4.13 -13.29
CA SER A 95 -2.24 -5.42 -12.77
C SER A 95 -3.76 -5.59 -12.76
N HIS A 96 -4.49 -4.50 -12.57
CA HIS A 96 -5.96 -4.51 -12.63
C HIS A 96 -6.52 -4.60 -14.04
N THR A 97 -5.72 -4.32 -15.08
CA THR A 97 -6.20 -4.24 -16.46
C THR A 97 -5.45 -5.16 -17.40
N ASN A 98 -4.16 -5.41 -17.21
CA ASN A 98 -3.39 -6.22 -18.14
C ASN A 98 -2.01 -6.65 -17.60
N LEU A 99 -1.90 -7.89 -17.10
CA LEU A 99 -0.64 -8.47 -16.64
C LEU A 99 0.43 -8.49 -17.75
N ALA A 100 0.04 -8.67 -19.00
CA ALA A 100 0.99 -8.66 -20.13
C ALA A 100 1.63 -7.28 -20.33
N ALA A 101 0.88 -6.20 -20.12
CA ALA A 101 1.42 -4.83 -20.18
C ALA A 101 2.43 -4.56 -19.05
N ALA A 102 2.18 -5.09 -17.86
CA ALA A 102 3.13 -5.00 -16.74
C ALA A 102 4.45 -5.74 -17.07
N LEU A 103 4.36 -6.94 -17.62
CA LEU A 103 5.52 -7.72 -18.05
C LEU A 103 6.29 -7.05 -19.20
N THR A 104 5.58 -6.43 -20.14
CA THR A 104 6.20 -5.66 -21.24
C THR A 104 6.97 -4.46 -20.70
N SER A 105 6.42 -3.74 -19.72
CA SER A 105 7.08 -2.62 -19.06
C SER A 105 8.36 -3.06 -18.34
N ILE A 106 8.34 -4.23 -17.67
CA ILE A 106 9.53 -4.82 -17.05
C ILE A 106 10.57 -5.19 -18.11
N ASN A 107 10.15 -5.75 -19.24
CA ASN A 107 11.04 -6.14 -20.32
C ASN A 107 11.72 -4.95 -21.02
N SER A 108 11.11 -3.77 -21.01
CA SER A 108 11.67 -2.54 -21.60
C SER A 108 12.74 -1.87 -20.72
N LEU A 109 12.97 -2.35 -19.50
CA LEU A 109 13.98 -1.80 -18.60
C LEU A 109 15.41 -2.11 -19.07
N SER A 110 16.34 -1.22 -18.69
CA SER A 110 17.76 -1.47 -18.85
C SER A 110 18.20 -2.72 -18.06
N PRO A 111 19.28 -3.41 -18.45
CA PRO A 111 19.80 -4.55 -17.69
C PRO A 111 20.11 -4.18 -16.22
N ALA A 112 20.61 -2.98 -15.96
CA ALA A 112 20.92 -2.51 -14.61
C ALA A 112 19.64 -2.34 -13.78
N ASP A 113 18.59 -1.76 -14.35
CA ASP A 113 17.31 -1.59 -13.67
C ASP A 113 16.60 -2.92 -13.41
N LYS A 114 16.74 -3.88 -14.34
CA LYS A 114 16.23 -5.26 -14.14
C LYS A 114 16.92 -5.94 -12.95
N LEU A 115 18.22 -5.73 -12.79
CA LEU A 115 18.98 -6.32 -11.68
C LEU A 115 18.49 -5.80 -10.32
N VAL A 116 18.10 -4.54 -10.26
CA VAL A 116 17.57 -3.91 -9.03
C VAL A 116 16.09 -4.27 -8.79
N ALA A 117 15.30 -4.32 -9.85
CA ALA A 117 13.85 -4.50 -9.74
C ALA A 117 13.44 -5.97 -9.65
N ALA A 118 14.17 -6.89 -10.28
CA ALA A 118 13.80 -8.30 -10.33
C ALA A 118 13.69 -8.96 -8.93
N PRO A 119 14.63 -8.77 -7.98
CA PRO A 119 14.48 -9.33 -6.65
C PRO A 119 13.21 -8.84 -5.94
N ALA A 120 12.93 -7.54 -6.00
CA ALA A 120 11.76 -6.96 -5.35
C ALA A 120 10.45 -7.48 -5.97
N LEU A 121 10.40 -7.67 -7.28
CA LEU A 121 9.25 -8.24 -7.97
C LEU A 121 9.07 -9.73 -7.66
N ILE A 122 10.14 -10.50 -7.67
CA ILE A 122 10.10 -11.95 -7.42
C ILE A 122 9.69 -12.26 -5.98
N THR A 123 10.16 -11.47 -5.01
CA THR A 123 9.87 -11.70 -3.59
C THR A 123 8.66 -10.95 -3.09
N GLY A 124 8.47 -9.70 -3.52
CA GLY A 124 7.44 -8.81 -2.99
C GLY A 124 6.06 -8.98 -3.62
N PHE A 125 6.01 -9.41 -4.88
CA PHE A 125 4.72 -9.63 -5.56
C PHE A 125 3.95 -10.84 -5.00
N PRO A 126 4.57 -12.00 -4.72
CA PRO A 126 3.88 -13.09 -4.03
C PRO A 126 3.34 -12.69 -2.66
N ILE A 127 4.10 -11.89 -1.89
CA ILE A 127 3.65 -11.38 -0.59
C ILE A 127 2.39 -10.53 -0.76
N HIS A 128 2.37 -9.67 -1.78
CA HIS A 128 1.20 -8.84 -2.09
C HIS A 128 -0.04 -9.68 -2.45
N ILE A 129 0.12 -10.71 -3.28
CA ILE A 129 -0.99 -11.60 -3.67
C ILE A 129 -1.51 -12.40 -2.48
N ASP A 130 -0.66 -12.74 -1.51
CA ASP A 130 -1.02 -13.55 -0.34
C ASP A 130 -2.04 -12.87 0.60
N TYR A 131 -2.27 -11.55 0.49
CA TYR A 131 -3.41 -10.89 1.16
C TYR A 131 -4.76 -11.33 0.60
N VAL A 132 -4.79 -11.70 -0.66
CA VAL A 132 -5.99 -12.16 -1.36
C VAL A 132 -6.22 -13.65 -1.13
N ALA A 133 -5.16 -14.40 -0.81
CA ALA A 133 -5.23 -15.78 -0.41
C ALA A 133 -5.79 -15.92 1.03
N VAL A 134 -6.41 -17.06 1.32
CA VAL A 134 -7.18 -17.38 2.55
C VAL A 134 -6.48 -16.99 3.86
N ASN A 135 -5.16 -16.92 3.89
CA ASN A 135 -4.36 -16.56 5.08
C ASN A 135 -4.32 -15.04 5.35
N GLY A 136 -4.36 -14.20 4.34
CA GLY A 136 -4.39 -12.75 4.50
C GLY A 136 -5.74 -12.24 4.99
N THR A 137 -6.82 -12.81 4.51
CA THR A 137 -8.19 -12.49 4.97
C THR A 137 -8.45 -12.92 6.41
N GLY A 138 -7.81 -14.01 6.88
CA GLY A 138 -7.92 -14.48 8.27
C GLY A 138 -7.32 -13.50 9.27
N LEU A 139 -6.14 -12.94 8.99
CA LEU A 139 -5.50 -11.94 9.86
C LEU A 139 -6.31 -10.63 9.90
N SER A 140 -6.80 -10.17 8.77
CA SER A 140 -7.62 -8.95 8.69
C SER A 140 -8.96 -9.10 9.35
N ALA A 141 -9.65 -10.24 9.16
CA ALA A 141 -10.92 -10.52 9.80
C ALA A 141 -10.77 -10.68 11.31
N ASN A 142 -9.70 -11.31 11.80
CA ASN A 142 -9.43 -11.44 13.22
C ASN A 142 -9.07 -10.09 13.85
N TYR A 143 -8.28 -9.25 13.17
CA TYR A 143 -7.99 -7.91 13.62
C TYR A 143 -9.26 -7.06 13.71
N ILE A 144 -10.05 -7.03 12.65
CA ILE A 144 -11.33 -6.29 12.62
C ILE A 144 -12.25 -6.75 13.75
N ARG A 145 -12.39 -8.08 13.97
CA ARG A 145 -13.21 -8.63 15.06
C ARG A 145 -12.71 -8.22 16.44
N SER A 146 -11.40 -8.20 16.67
CA SER A 146 -10.82 -7.84 17.98
C SER A 146 -10.90 -6.36 18.33
N HIS A 147 -11.10 -5.49 17.34
CA HIS A 147 -11.12 -4.01 17.52
C HIS A 147 -12.51 -3.39 17.31
N LEU A 148 -13.48 -4.16 16.82
CA LEU A 148 -14.88 -3.73 16.69
C LEU A 148 -15.80 -4.33 17.77
N ALA A 149 -15.27 -5.17 18.66
CA ALA A 149 -15.96 -5.70 19.84
C ALA A 149 -15.66 -4.83 21.06
#